data_d4d228a0ff79c8aa1453affb291c8e5a
#
_entry.id   d4d228a0ff79c8aa1453affb291c8e5a
#
_cell.length_a   1.000
_cell.length_b   1.000
_cell.length_c   1.000
_cell.angle_alpha   90.00
_cell.angle_beta   90.00
_cell.angle_gamma   90.00
#
_symmetry.space_group_name_H-M   'P 1'
#
loop_
_entity.id
_entity.type
_entity.pdbx_description
1 polymer ?
#
loop_
_entity_poly.entity_id
_entity_poly.type
_entity_poly.pdbx_seq_one_letter_code
_entity_poly.pdbx_strand_id
1 'polypeptide(L)'
;MKPSFLLLFLVSIFSGELIAQTSIGIKAGYTQSSATYRTSLGTYPRDVTGFKAPSYSLVIEQFFEKNAGGQIEFQFLTTGYAATDTINTGNKTSFDYLKVPILSNFYLGNSGRFHIKIGPHLGYLLNVDDELRVIEGELVIPTYGQEGDRPRKLMYGLTAGVGLSKLFGNHTIQGEVRYAYEFGNPEAQERIFDLNFTQLEFSLSYLFRVLD
;
A
#
# COMPACT_ATOMS: atom_id res chain seq x y z
N MET A 1 -25.00 13.33 12.70
CA MET A 1 -25.68 12.27 11.93
C MET A 1 -25.64 11.00 12.79
N LYS A 2 -26.79 10.34 12.98
CA LYS A 2 -26.84 9.13 13.83
C LYS A 2 -26.11 7.99 13.12
N PRO A 3 -25.25 7.20 13.79
CA PRO A 3 -24.48 6.13 13.18
C PRO A 3 -25.34 5.07 12.48
N SER A 4 -26.61 4.95 12.87
CA SER A 4 -27.61 4.07 12.25
C SER A 4 -27.89 4.40 10.77
N PHE A 5 -27.76 5.68 10.37
CA PHE A 5 -28.02 6.08 8.97
C PHE A 5 -26.88 5.67 8.04
N LEU A 6 -25.65 5.69 8.55
CA LEU A 6 -24.48 5.24 7.81
C LEU A 6 -24.50 3.71 7.61
N LEU A 7 -24.95 2.97 8.62
CA LEU A 7 -25.09 1.52 8.54
C LEU A 7 -26.19 1.10 7.56
N LEU A 8 -27.34 1.81 7.54
CA LEU A 8 -28.44 1.55 6.61
C LEU A 8 -28.03 1.88 5.17
N PHE A 9 -27.26 2.94 4.96
CA PHE A 9 -26.72 3.30 3.65
C PHE A 9 -25.69 2.28 3.14
N LEU A 10 -24.83 1.76 4.02
CA LEU A 10 -23.90 0.68 3.69
C LEU A 10 -24.65 -0.61 3.30
N VAL A 11 -25.69 -0.98 4.04
CA VAL A 11 -26.48 -2.19 3.77
C VAL A 11 -27.28 -2.06 2.46
N SER A 12 -27.79 -0.86 2.11
CA SER A 12 -28.54 -0.64 0.86
C SER A 12 -27.65 -0.71 -0.40
N ILE A 13 -26.36 -0.52 -0.28
CA ILE A 13 -25.39 -0.71 -1.40
C ILE A 13 -25.21 -2.20 -1.73
N PHE A 14 -25.43 -3.09 -0.77
CA PHE A 14 -25.29 -4.54 -0.95
C PHE A 14 -26.59 -5.28 -1.29
N SER A 15 -27.74 -4.61 -1.37
CA SER A 15 -29.05 -5.24 -1.63
C SER A 15 -29.51 -5.22 -3.09
N GLY A 16 -28.66 -4.77 -4.03
CA GLY A 16 -28.90 -5.01 -5.46
C GLY A 16 -28.69 -6.48 -5.79
N GLU A 17 -29.62 -7.13 -6.48
CA GLU A 17 -29.42 -8.44 -7.13
C GLU A 17 -28.37 -8.27 -8.25
N LEU A 18 -27.12 -8.07 -7.85
CA LEU A 18 -25.99 -8.07 -8.75
C LEU A 18 -25.61 -9.52 -9.00
N ILE A 19 -25.82 -9.99 -10.21
CA ILE A 19 -25.12 -11.14 -10.78
C ILE A 19 -23.65 -10.73 -10.83
N ALA A 20 -23.00 -10.71 -9.68
CA ALA A 20 -21.67 -10.16 -9.53
C ALA A 20 -20.71 -11.34 -9.40
N GLN A 21 -19.98 -11.61 -10.47
CA GLN A 21 -18.91 -12.61 -10.41
C GLN A 21 -17.91 -12.21 -9.35
N THR A 22 -17.79 -13.03 -8.29
CA THR A 22 -16.87 -12.80 -7.19
C THR A 22 -15.70 -13.77 -7.29
N SER A 23 -14.51 -13.25 -7.21
CA SER A 23 -13.26 -14.00 -7.19
C SER A 23 -12.50 -13.71 -5.90
N ILE A 24 -11.91 -14.75 -5.33
CA ILE A 24 -11.04 -14.65 -4.15
C ILE A 24 -9.67 -15.21 -4.53
N GLY A 25 -8.62 -14.60 -4.03
CA GLY A 25 -7.27 -15.07 -4.34
C GLY A 25 -6.19 -14.52 -3.45
N ILE A 26 -4.98 -14.84 -3.86
CA ILE A 26 -3.74 -14.41 -3.21
C ILE A 26 -2.89 -13.62 -4.19
N LYS A 27 -2.14 -12.68 -3.66
CA LYS A 27 -1.16 -11.89 -4.41
C LYS A 27 0.18 -11.91 -3.67
N ALA A 28 1.25 -12.07 -4.41
CA ALA A 28 2.60 -11.87 -3.94
C ALA A 28 3.28 -10.81 -4.80
N GLY A 29 4.01 -9.92 -4.18
CA GLY A 29 4.67 -8.81 -4.85
C GLY A 29 6.02 -8.46 -4.23
N TYR A 30 6.69 -7.57 -4.90
CA TYR A 30 7.92 -6.94 -4.46
C TYR A 30 7.76 -5.44 -4.56
N THR A 31 7.86 -4.77 -3.42
CA THR A 31 7.63 -3.33 -3.29
C THR A 31 8.94 -2.60 -3.09
N GLN A 32 9.12 -1.53 -3.84
CA GLN A 32 10.15 -0.53 -3.61
C GLN A 32 9.48 0.73 -3.07
N SER A 33 9.81 1.11 -1.85
CA SER A 33 9.34 2.36 -1.23
C SER A 33 10.42 3.41 -1.25
N SER A 34 10.02 4.68 -1.31
CA SER A 34 10.88 5.84 -1.17
C SER A 34 10.21 6.84 -0.25
N ALA A 35 11.00 7.50 0.59
CA ALA A 35 10.53 8.52 1.50
C ALA A 35 10.99 9.90 1.04
N THR A 36 10.10 10.88 1.12
CA THR A 36 10.42 12.28 0.86
C THR A 36 10.29 13.07 2.15
N TYR A 37 11.36 13.71 2.56
CA TYR A 37 11.38 14.59 3.72
C TYR A 37 11.04 16.02 3.30
N ARG A 38 10.09 16.63 4.01
CA ARG A 38 9.79 18.06 3.90
C ARG A 38 10.00 18.72 5.24
N THR A 39 10.76 19.80 5.26
CA THR A 39 10.93 20.62 6.46
C THR A 39 10.26 21.96 6.27
N SER A 40 9.98 22.68 7.35
CA SER A 40 9.48 24.07 7.33
C SER A 40 10.49 25.04 6.68
N LEU A 41 11.76 24.67 6.58
CA LEU A 41 12.86 25.46 5.99
C LEU A 41 13.15 25.09 4.52
N GLY A 42 12.40 24.15 3.95
CA GLY A 42 12.58 23.69 2.56
C GLY A 42 12.70 22.18 2.44
N THR A 43 12.76 21.69 1.19
CA THR A 43 13.00 20.27 0.93
C THR A 43 14.50 20.00 0.98
N TYR A 44 14.96 19.29 1.96
CA TYR A 44 16.34 18.82 1.98
C TYR A 44 16.41 17.48 1.26
N PRO A 45 17.17 17.38 0.15
CA PRO A 45 17.53 16.09 -0.41
C PRO A 45 18.55 15.44 0.54
N ARG A 46 18.08 14.64 1.49
CA ARG A 46 18.91 13.58 2.02
C ARG A 46 18.97 12.49 0.97
N ASP A 47 20.12 11.90 0.75
CA ASP A 47 20.26 10.72 -0.08
C ASP A 47 19.53 9.55 0.61
N VAL A 48 18.21 9.49 0.35
CA VAL A 48 17.35 8.43 0.86
C VAL A 48 17.30 7.33 -0.18
N THR A 49 17.95 6.23 0.11
CA THR A 49 17.85 5.03 -0.73
C THR A 49 16.51 4.35 -0.51
N GLY A 50 15.88 3.92 -1.61
CA GLY A 50 14.61 3.22 -1.54
C GLY A 50 14.72 1.89 -0.80
N PHE A 51 13.76 1.61 0.06
CA PHE A 51 13.64 0.34 0.77
C PHE A 51 12.90 -0.67 -0.09
N LYS A 52 13.39 -1.92 -0.11
CA LYS A 52 12.82 -2.99 -0.93
C LYS A 52 12.40 -4.16 -0.04
N ALA A 53 11.15 -4.61 -0.19
CA ALA A 53 10.60 -5.71 0.60
C ALA A 53 9.55 -6.51 -0.18
N PRO A 54 9.34 -7.80 0.15
CA PRO A 54 8.21 -8.56 -0.35
C PRO A 54 6.90 -8.01 0.22
N SER A 55 5.81 -8.22 -0.54
CA SER A 55 4.44 -7.93 -0.10
C SER A 55 3.54 -9.12 -0.40
N TYR A 56 2.53 -9.34 0.45
CA TYR A 56 1.57 -10.42 0.31
C TYR A 56 0.17 -9.89 0.56
N SER A 57 -0.81 -10.36 -0.23
CA SER A 57 -2.20 -9.93 -0.06
C SER A 57 -3.19 -11.07 -0.21
N LEU A 58 -4.28 -10.96 0.53
CA LEU A 58 -5.55 -11.60 0.19
C LEU A 58 -6.35 -10.63 -0.67
N VAL A 59 -6.96 -11.14 -1.72
CA VAL A 59 -7.65 -10.34 -2.73
C VAL A 59 -9.09 -10.82 -2.85
N ILE A 60 -10.03 -9.89 -2.84
CA ILE A 60 -11.43 -10.11 -3.17
C ILE A 60 -11.76 -9.18 -4.31
N GLU A 61 -12.17 -9.73 -5.45
CA GLU A 61 -12.55 -9.00 -6.64
C GLU A 61 -13.98 -9.31 -7.01
N GLN A 62 -14.76 -8.28 -7.32
CA GLN A 62 -16.16 -8.39 -7.71
C GLN A 62 -16.41 -7.61 -9.00
N PHE A 63 -17.00 -8.28 -10.00
CA PHE A 63 -17.39 -7.64 -11.25
C PHE A 63 -18.85 -7.20 -11.17
N PHE A 64 -19.09 -5.92 -11.45
CA PHE A 64 -20.43 -5.34 -11.56
C PHE A 64 -20.91 -5.33 -13.02
N GLU A 65 -19.96 -5.27 -13.94
CA GLU A 65 -20.15 -5.25 -15.37
C GLU A 65 -19.10 -6.13 -16.06
N LYS A 66 -19.31 -6.46 -17.34
CA LYS A 66 -18.38 -7.29 -18.11
C LYS A 66 -16.91 -6.84 -18.04
N ASN A 67 -16.71 -5.52 -18.00
CA ASN A 67 -15.38 -4.90 -18.07
C ASN A 67 -15.06 -3.99 -16.88
N ALA A 68 -15.91 -3.97 -15.86
CA ALA A 68 -15.73 -3.12 -14.69
C ALA A 68 -16.07 -3.86 -13.40
N GLY A 69 -15.31 -3.62 -12.36
CA GLY A 69 -15.49 -4.22 -11.04
C GLY A 69 -14.82 -3.42 -9.94
N GLY A 70 -14.89 -3.96 -8.76
CA GLY A 70 -14.21 -3.48 -7.58
C GLY A 70 -13.29 -4.54 -6.99
N GLN A 71 -12.28 -4.11 -6.26
CA GLN A 71 -11.35 -4.99 -5.57
C GLN A 71 -11.03 -4.44 -4.19
N ILE A 72 -11.00 -5.33 -3.22
CA ILE A 72 -10.50 -5.05 -1.87
C ILE A 72 -9.36 -6.00 -1.60
N GLU A 73 -8.30 -5.49 -1.03
CA GLU A 73 -7.15 -6.29 -0.63
C GLU A 73 -6.83 -6.10 0.85
N PHE A 74 -6.31 -7.16 1.46
CA PHE A 74 -5.65 -7.10 2.76
C PHE A 74 -4.17 -7.39 2.53
N GLN A 75 -3.38 -6.34 2.43
CA GLN A 75 -1.97 -6.38 2.04
C GLN A 75 -1.08 -6.20 3.25
N PHE A 76 -0.20 -7.18 3.49
CA PHE A 76 0.93 -7.07 4.41
C PHE A 76 2.14 -6.60 3.62
N LEU A 77 2.70 -5.47 4.01
CA LEU A 77 3.88 -4.93 3.36
C LEU A 77 4.79 -4.22 4.37
N THR A 78 6.07 -4.23 4.07
CA THR A 78 7.06 -3.45 4.77
C THR A 78 7.51 -2.30 3.87
N THR A 79 7.45 -1.08 4.40
CA THR A 79 8.00 0.12 3.75
C THR A 79 9.16 0.65 4.58
N GLY A 80 9.90 1.60 4.07
CA GLY A 80 10.95 2.19 4.86
C GLY A 80 11.87 3.06 4.02
N TYR A 81 12.95 3.44 4.66
CA TYR A 81 14.03 4.20 4.05
C TYR A 81 15.37 3.88 4.70
N ALA A 82 16.43 4.09 3.94
CA ALA A 82 17.78 4.15 4.46
C ALA A 82 18.34 5.53 4.16
N ALA A 83 18.78 6.24 5.18
CA ALA A 83 19.43 7.53 5.05
C ALA A 83 20.93 7.36 5.28
N THR A 84 21.75 7.89 4.37
CA THR A 84 23.19 7.94 4.52
C THR A 84 23.60 9.42 4.69
N ASP A 85 24.29 9.74 5.76
CA ASP A 85 24.83 11.07 5.96
C ASP A 85 26.23 11.20 5.34
N THR A 86 26.72 12.43 5.16
CA THR A 86 28.02 12.76 4.57
C THR A 86 29.23 12.15 5.28
N ILE A 87 29.04 11.59 6.47
CA ILE A 87 30.08 10.95 7.29
C ILE A 87 29.90 9.41 7.34
N ASN A 88 29.32 8.79 6.31
CA ASN A 88 29.07 7.34 6.27
C ASN A 88 28.15 6.79 7.38
N THR A 89 27.35 7.61 8.00
CA THR A 89 26.37 7.22 9.00
C THR A 89 25.10 6.74 8.29
N GLY A 90 24.82 5.44 8.35
CA GLY A 90 23.62 4.86 7.76
C GLY A 90 22.58 4.55 8.83
N ASN A 91 21.38 5.07 8.67
CA ASN A 91 20.21 4.69 9.45
C ASN A 91 19.19 4.03 8.52
N LYS A 92 18.61 2.90 8.93
CA LYS A 92 17.59 2.19 8.18
C LYS A 92 16.39 1.99 9.09
N THR A 93 15.26 2.55 8.67
CA THR A 93 14.00 2.41 9.39
C THR A 93 13.00 1.67 8.50
N SER A 94 12.35 0.66 9.05
CA SER A 94 11.29 -0.10 8.39
C SER A 94 9.97 -0.01 9.16
N PHE A 95 8.88 -0.01 8.41
CA PHE A 95 7.51 0.11 8.91
C PHE A 95 6.69 -1.03 8.33
N ASP A 96 6.13 -1.88 9.18
CA ASP A 96 5.24 -2.96 8.77
C ASP A 96 3.79 -2.48 8.84
N TYR A 97 3.09 -2.59 7.71
CA TYR A 97 1.70 -2.15 7.58
C TYR A 97 0.77 -3.29 7.18
N LEU A 98 -0.43 -3.25 7.74
CA LEU A 98 -1.61 -3.84 7.12
C LEU A 98 -2.28 -2.75 6.28
N LYS A 99 -2.20 -2.86 4.95
CA LYS A 99 -2.77 -1.92 3.99
C LYS A 99 -4.01 -2.52 3.34
N VAL A 100 -5.06 -1.72 3.21
CA VAL A 100 -6.33 -2.11 2.60
C VAL A 100 -6.63 -1.18 1.42
N PRO A 101 -6.15 -1.53 0.20
CA PRO A 101 -6.56 -0.85 -1.02
C PRO A 101 -8.02 -1.21 -1.38
N ILE A 102 -8.79 -0.20 -1.79
CA ILE A 102 -10.15 -0.33 -2.33
C ILE A 102 -10.10 0.24 -3.75
N LEU A 103 -10.12 -0.63 -4.74
CA LEU A 103 -9.81 -0.29 -6.12
C LEU A 103 -11.02 -0.48 -7.04
N SER A 104 -11.21 0.45 -7.94
CA SER A 104 -12.05 0.27 -9.12
C SER A 104 -11.20 -0.36 -10.22
N ASN A 105 -11.70 -1.43 -10.83
CA ASN A 105 -11.00 -2.22 -11.83
C ASN A 105 -11.69 -2.07 -13.19
N PHE A 106 -10.90 -1.78 -14.22
CA PHE A 106 -11.35 -1.67 -15.60
C PHE A 106 -10.56 -2.65 -16.47
N TYR A 107 -11.26 -3.45 -17.25
CA TYR A 107 -10.68 -4.51 -18.06
C TYR A 107 -10.96 -4.31 -19.55
N LEU A 108 -9.97 -4.57 -20.39
CA LEU A 108 -10.06 -4.58 -21.85
C LEU A 108 -9.61 -5.93 -22.38
N GLY A 109 -10.46 -6.59 -23.16
CA GLY A 109 -10.19 -7.91 -23.72
C GLY A 109 -11.13 -9.00 -23.19
N ASN A 110 -10.93 -10.23 -23.65
CA ASN A 110 -11.77 -11.37 -23.27
C ASN A 110 -11.01 -12.34 -22.32
N SER A 111 -10.36 -13.37 -22.85
CA SER A 111 -9.61 -14.33 -22.05
C SER A 111 -8.22 -13.81 -21.65
N GLY A 112 -7.56 -13.05 -22.51
CA GLY A 112 -6.41 -12.22 -22.19
C GLY A 112 -6.89 -10.78 -22.06
N ARG A 113 -6.65 -10.15 -20.92
CA ARG A 113 -7.16 -8.82 -20.59
C ARG A 113 -6.04 -7.92 -20.12
N PHE A 114 -6.03 -6.69 -20.63
CA PHE A 114 -5.36 -5.58 -20.01
C PHE A 114 -6.26 -5.00 -18.92
N HIS A 115 -5.71 -4.55 -17.81
CA HIS A 115 -6.49 -3.92 -16.76
C HIS A 115 -5.81 -2.66 -16.20
N ILE A 116 -6.66 -1.76 -15.74
CA ILE A 116 -6.29 -0.57 -14.97
C ILE A 116 -7.05 -0.64 -13.66
N LYS A 117 -6.37 -0.38 -12.57
CA LYS A 117 -6.95 -0.32 -11.23
C LYS A 117 -6.59 0.99 -10.57
N ILE A 118 -7.54 1.63 -9.91
CA ILE A 118 -7.32 2.89 -9.21
C ILE A 118 -8.26 3.01 -8.02
N GLY A 119 -7.78 3.56 -6.93
CA GLY A 119 -8.60 3.82 -5.75
C GLY A 119 -7.81 4.24 -4.53
N PRO A 120 -8.51 4.57 -3.45
CA PRO A 120 -7.90 4.89 -2.18
C PRO A 120 -7.34 3.64 -1.49
N HIS A 121 -6.43 3.88 -0.56
CA HIS A 121 -6.00 2.88 0.39
C HIS A 121 -5.95 3.45 1.81
N LEU A 122 -6.15 2.57 2.77
CA LEU A 122 -5.92 2.80 4.19
C LEU A 122 -4.85 1.84 4.65
N GLY A 123 -4.00 2.27 5.57
CA GLY A 123 -2.98 1.42 6.17
C GLY A 123 -2.96 1.60 7.68
N TYR A 124 -2.71 0.50 8.38
CA TYR A 124 -2.51 0.48 9.82
C TYR A 124 -1.11 -0.02 10.14
N LEU A 125 -0.35 0.79 10.86
CA LEU A 125 1.01 0.47 11.29
C LEU A 125 0.97 -0.61 12.36
N LEU A 126 1.64 -1.73 12.08
CA LEU A 126 1.76 -2.87 12.97
C LEU A 126 3.03 -2.79 13.82
N ASN A 127 4.16 -2.46 13.16
CA ASN A 127 5.48 -2.44 13.79
C ASN A 127 6.40 -1.40 13.16
N VAL A 128 7.35 -0.91 13.93
CA VAL A 128 8.45 -0.07 13.45
C VAL A 128 9.74 -0.70 13.95
N ASP A 129 10.69 -0.87 13.05
CA ASP A 129 12.00 -1.42 13.36
C ASP A 129 13.11 -0.49 12.85
N ASP A 130 13.95 -0.04 13.79
CA ASP A 130 15.09 0.84 13.53
C ASP A 130 16.38 0.06 13.67
N GLU A 131 17.11 -0.06 12.57
CA GLU A 131 18.43 -0.68 12.55
C GLU A 131 19.51 0.39 12.76
N LEU A 132 20.08 0.38 13.98
CA LEU A 132 21.20 1.25 14.34
C LEU A 132 22.49 0.78 13.66
N ARG A 133 23.20 1.70 13.03
CA ARG A 133 24.60 1.48 12.63
C ARG A 133 25.51 2.34 13.48
N VAL A 134 26.52 1.70 14.03
CA VAL A 134 27.64 2.39 14.70
C VAL A 134 28.71 2.66 13.64
N ILE A 135 29.07 3.91 13.46
CA ILE A 135 30.12 4.31 12.54
C ILE A 135 31.14 5.13 13.33
N GLU A 136 32.40 4.76 13.19
CA GLU A 136 33.55 5.41 13.85
C GLU A 136 33.45 5.55 15.40
N GLY A 137 32.71 4.63 16.05
CA GLY A 137 32.58 4.60 17.52
C GLY A 137 31.48 5.52 18.08
N GLU A 138 30.77 6.27 17.24
CA GLU A 138 29.61 7.04 17.69
C GLU A 138 28.30 6.27 17.43
N LEU A 139 27.41 6.33 18.42
CA LEU A 139 26.08 5.74 18.34
C LEU A 139 25.15 6.72 17.63
N VAL A 140 24.73 6.38 16.41
CA VAL A 140 23.74 7.16 15.69
C VAL A 140 22.36 6.84 16.25
N ILE A 141 21.77 7.79 16.95
CA ILE A 141 20.42 7.66 17.50
C ILE A 141 19.43 7.66 16.33
N PRO A 142 18.57 6.63 16.17
CA PRO A 142 17.54 6.61 15.14
C PRO A 142 16.57 7.77 15.31
N THR A 143 15.96 8.16 14.22
CA THR A 143 14.95 9.21 14.18
C THR A 143 13.70 8.81 14.98
N TYR A 144 13.49 7.51 15.14
CA TYR A 144 12.44 6.88 15.95
C TYR A 144 13.10 6.08 17.07
N GLY A 145 12.77 6.30 18.30
CA GLY A 145 13.30 5.53 19.43
C GLY A 145 13.53 6.35 20.66
N GLN A 146 13.34 7.66 20.60
CA GLN A 146 13.28 8.46 21.81
C GLN A 146 11.88 8.34 22.44
N GLU A 147 11.84 8.33 23.76
CA GLU A 147 10.57 8.33 24.51
C GLU A 147 9.69 9.50 24.08
N GLY A 148 8.58 9.23 23.39
CA GLY A 148 7.70 10.25 22.79
C GLY A 148 7.59 10.19 21.25
N ASP A 149 8.53 9.57 20.56
CA ASP A 149 8.52 9.41 19.10
C ASP A 149 7.58 8.28 18.68
N ARG A 150 6.27 8.55 18.57
CA ARG A 150 5.30 7.56 18.12
C ARG A 150 4.81 7.91 16.72
N PRO A 151 5.08 7.06 15.71
CA PRO A 151 4.53 7.26 14.39
C PRO A 151 3.01 7.14 14.41
N ARG A 152 2.34 7.86 13.50
CA ARG A 152 0.89 7.72 13.33
C ARG A 152 0.58 6.30 12.88
N LYS A 153 -0.38 5.66 13.56
CA LYS A 153 -0.80 4.29 13.22
C LYS A 153 -1.61 4.22 11.93
N LEU A 154 -2.27 5.31 11.55
CA LEU A 154 -3.11 5.37 10.36
C LEU A 154 -2.41 6.12 9.24
N MET A 155 -2.37 5.48 8.09
CA MET A 155 -1.88 5.96 6.82
C MET A 155 -3.01 5.90 5.80
N TYR A 156 -3.06 6.86 4.86
CA TYR A 156 -4.02 6.86 3.78
C TYR A 156 -3.41 7.47 2.52
N GLY A 157 -3.95 7.08 1.37
CA GLY A 157 -3.42 7.56 0.11
C GLY A 157 -4.20 7.05 -1.09
N LEU A 158 -3.57 7.17 -2.26
CA LEU A 158 -4.09 6.69 -3.53
C LEU A 158 -3.17 5.62 -4.11
N THR A 159 -3.79 4.63 -4.73
CA THR A 159 -3.11 3.55 -5.45
C THR A 159 -3.63 3.52 -6.88
N ALA A 160 -2.74 3.40 -7.84
CA ALA A 160 -3.05 3.16 -9.23
C ALA A 160 -2.16 2.04 -9.78
N GLY A 161 -2.71 1.17 -10.60
CA GLY A 161 -1.99 0.04 -11.19
C GLY A 161 -2.44 -0.27 -12.60
N VAL A 162 -1.55 -0.90 -13.35
CA VAL A 162 -1.82 -1.43 -14.69
C VAL A 162 -1.26 -2.83 -14.79
N GLY A 163 -1.91 -3.69 -15.56
CA GLY A 163 -1.44 -5.05 -15.68
C GLY A 163 -2.13 -5.86 -16.77
N LEU A 164 -1.72 -7.11 -16.82
CA LEU A 164 -2.25 -8.12 -17.72
C LEU A 164 -2.83 -9.27 -16.92
N SER A 165 -3.93 -9.82 -17.40
CA SER A 165 -4.54 -11.00 -16.80
C SER A 165 -4.93 -12.02 -17.85
N LYS A 166 -4.93 -13.28 -17.46
CA LYS A 166 -5.35 -14.41 -18.28
C LYS A 166 -6.36 -15.26 -17.51
N LEU A 167 -7.50 -15.50 -18.14
CA LEU A 167 -8.56 -16.39 -17.63
C LEU A 167 -8.39 -17.81 -18.15
N PHE A 168 -8.57 -18.77 -17.25
CA PHE A 168 -8.57 -20.21 -17.51
C PHE A 168 -9.78 -20.83 -16.79
N GLY A 169 -10.96 -20.77 -17.41
CA GLY A 169 -12.21 -21.19 -16.73
C GLY A 169 -12.49 -20.30 -15.52
N ASN A 170 -12.51 -20.89 -14.32
CA ASN A 170 -12.74 -20.18 -13.06
C ASN A 170 -11.45 -19.61 -12.43
N HIS A 171 -10.32 -19.77 -13.08
CA HIS A 171 -9.01 -19.32 -12.58
C HIS A 171 -8.54 -18.10 -13.35
N THR A 172 -7.95 -17.15 -12.67
CA THR A 172 -7.33 -15.96 -13.26
C THR A 172 -5.94 -15.76 -12.72
N ILE A 173 -4.97 -15.57 -13.59
CA ILE A 173 -3.62 -15.14 -13.25
C ILE A 173 -3.48 -13.69 -13.70
N GLN A 174 -2.97 -12.83 -12.83
CA GLN A 174 -2.76 -11.40 -13.11
C GLN A 174 -1.32 -11.00 -12.76
N GLY A 175 -0.64 -10.32 -13.69
CA GLY A 175 0.59 -9.60 -13.44
C GLY A 175 0.32 -8.10 -13.44
N GLU A 176 0.81 -7.38 -12.45
CA GLU A 176 0.48 -5.96 -12.24
C GLU A 176 1.69 -5.16 -11.78
N VAL A 177 1.78 -3.93 -12.29
CA VAL A 177 2.67 -2.88 -11.77
C VAL A 177 1.80 -1.81 -11.16
N ARG A 178 2.10 -1.45 -9.92
CA ARG A 178 1.28 -0.55 -9.11
C ARG A 178 2.12 0.55 -8.50
N TYR A 179 1.59 1.77 -8.52
CA TYR A 179 2.15 2.92 -7.83
C TYR A 179 1.18 3.37 -6.73
N ALA A 180 1.71 3.63 -5.55
CA ALA A 180 0.94 4.19 -4.45
C ALA A 180 1.62 5.43 -3.88
N TYR A 181 0.82 6.44 -3.58
CA TYR A 181 1.23 7.67 -2.92
C TYR A 181 0.47 7.82 -1.60
N GLU A 182 1.21 8.00 -0.53
CA GLU A 182 0.67 8.13 0.82
C GLU A 182 0.59 9.61 1.21
N PHE A 183 -0.61 10.04 1.58
CA PHE A 183 -0.87 11.40 2.08
C PHE A 183 -0.68 11.49 3.59
N GLY A 184 -0.82 10.36 4.29
CA GLY A 184 -0.68 10.29 5.74
C GLY A 184 0.76 10.38 6.16
N ASN A 185 1.01 11.23 7.12
CA ASN A 185 2.31 11.40 7.74
C ASN A 185 2.50 10.31 8.80
N PRO A 186 3.48 9.39 8.69
CA PRO A 186 3.73 8.40 9.74
C PRO A 186 4.19 9.04 11.05
N GLU A 187 4.66 10.28 11.01
CA GLU A 187 5.10 11.01 12.19
C GLU A 187 3.97 11.84 12.81
N ALA A 188 3.58 11.51 14.03
CA ALA A 188 2.57 12.25 14.79
C ALA A 188 3.17 13.44 15.57
N GLN A 189 4.34 13.96 15.15
CA GLN A 189 5.10 14.85 15.99
C GLN A 189 5.02 16.32 15.58
N GLU A 190 5.13 17.19 16.55
CA GLU A 190 5.46 18.60 16.40
C GLU A 190 6.88 18.81 15.83
N ARG A 191 7.39 17.83 15.09
CA ARG A 191 8.70 17.91 14.46
C ARG A 191 8.66 18.72 13.19
N ILE A 192 9.78 19.33 12.89
CA ILE A 192 10.04 20.28 11.78
C ILE A 192 9.97 19.59 10.41
N PHE A 193 9.64 18.30 10.28
CA PHE A 193 9.63 17.60 9.01
C PHE A 193 8.47 16.60 8.85
N ASP A 194 7.94 16.58 7.63
CA ASP A 194 6.92 15.64 7.17
C ASP A 194 7.56 14.52 6.35
N LEU A 195 7.12 13.30 6.57
CA LEU A 195 7.57 12.13 5.84
C LEU A 195 6.42 11.55 5.01
N ASN A 196 6.58 11.57 3.69
CA ASN A 196 5.63 10.97 2.75
C ASN A 196 6.28 9.79 2.03
N PHE A 197 5.56 8.68 1.94
CA PHE A 197 6.02 7.52 1.20
C PHE A 197 5.39 7.45 -0.20
N THR A 198 6.23 7.00 -1.13
CA THR A 198 5.79 6.50 -2.42
C THR A 198 6.20 5.04 -2.54
N GLN A 199 5.38 4.25 -3.21
CA GLN A 199 5.61 2.81 -3.37
C GLN A 199 5.42 2.42 -4.84
N LEU A 200 6.36 1.64 -5.35
CA LEU A 200 6.25 0.94 -6.63
C LEU A 200 6.24 -0.55 -6.35
N GLU A 201 5.18 -1.25 -6.76
CA GLU A 201 4.99 -2.68 -6.53
C GLU A 201 4.91 -3.41 -7.87
N PHE A 202 5.62 -4.52 -7.97
CA PHE A 202 5.46 -5.53 -9.02
C PHE A 202 4.87 -6.77 -8.39
N SER A 203 3.74 -7.25 -8.90
CA SER A 203 3.02 -8.35 -8.26
C SER A 203 2.44 -9.35 -9.24
N LEU A 204 2.25 -10.57 -8.73
CA LEU A 204 1.55 -11.65 -9.39
C LEU A 204 0.41 -12.11 -8.48
N SER A 205 -0.80 -12.25 -9.06
CA SER A 205 -2.00 -12.69 -8.35
C SER A 205 -2.58 -13.94 -8.99
N TYR A 206 -3.11 -14.81 -8.14
CA TYR A 206 -3.95 -15.92 -8.56
C TYR A 206 -5.32 -15.77 -7.90
N LEU A 207 -6.38 -15.74 -8.73
CA LEU A 207 -7.76 -15.59 -8.30
C LEU A 207 -8.58 -16.80 -8.74
N PHE A 208 -9.48 -17.21 -7.87
CA PHE A 208 -10.45 -18.25 -8.14
C PHE A 208 -11.87 -17.66 -8.03
N ARG A 209 -12.70 -17.88 -9.07
CA ARG A 209 -14.09 -17.45 -9.10
C ARG A 209 -14.92 -18.36 -8.20
N VAL A 210 -15.59 -17.78 -7.20
CA VAL A 210 -16.41 -18.51 -6.21
C VAL A 210 -17.92 -18.34 -6.44
N LEU A 211 -18.31 -17.26 -7.10
CA LEU A 211 -19.72 -16.98 -7.45
C LEU A 211 -19.79 -16.53 -8.91
N ASP A 212 -20.80 -17.01 -9.63
CA ASP A 212 -21.15 -16.64 -11.01
C ASP A 212 -22.30 -15.64 -11.03
#